data_b4d7f45476098616e4fd6e3c07e1342e
#
_entry.id   b4d7f45476098616e4fd6e3c07e1342e
#
_cell.length_a   1.000
_cell.length_b   1.000
_cell.length_c   1.000
_cell.angle_alpha   90.00
_cell.angle_beta   90.00
_cell.angle_gamma   90.00
#
_symmetry.space_group_name_H-M   'P 1'
#
loop_
_entity.id
_entity.type
_entity.pdbx_description
1 polymer ?
#
loop_
_entity_poly.entity_id
_entity_poly.type
_entity_poly.pdbx_seq_one_letter_code
_entity_poly.pdbx_strand_id
1 'polypeptide(L)'
;MVFEFCNPEFGIIQERTKADGSFDLNSPEGRLANPGHALESMWFMMEYIRSSGKKILLDRTLKLTVNTLRYGWDKEQGGIISFRDVLGKPLPEDRQMQKTWWPQNEAAIAALSAYEMSENEEFLEFFRKIDAFAWKYLRDTEYPEWFSCVAIDGKRVHTYKGSRWKGLFHLPRYLLKCAEICRRLE
;
A
#
# COMPACT_ATOMS: atom_id res chain seq x y z
N MET A 1 3.48 -13.56 13.19
CA MET A 1 2.23 -12.92 12.66
C MET A 1 2.62 -11.54 12.10
N VAL A 2 1.90 -10.96 11.11
CA VAL A 2 2.30 -9.69 10.47
C VAL A 2 2.62 -8.54 11.45
N PHE A 3 1.96 -8.51 12.57
CA PHE A 3 2.19 -7.50 13.61
C PHE A 3 3.57 -7.56 14.29
N GLU A 4 4.31 -8.64 14.15
CA GLU A 4 5.68 -8.78 14.66
C GLU A 4 6.68 -7.95 13.85
N PHE A 5 6.33 -7.65 12.60
CA PHE A 5 7.09 -6.75 11.73
C PHE A 5 6.77 -5.26 11.95
N CYS A 6 5.87 -4.94 12.89
CA CYS A 6 5.57 -3.56 13.25
C CYS A 6 6.61 -3.03 14.22
N ASN A 7 7.47 -2.13 13.74
CA ASN A 7 8.40 -1.43 14.61
C ASN A 7 7.60 -0.46 15.50
N PRO A 8 7.67 -0.63 16.85
CA PRO A 8 6.87 0.18 17.77
C PRO A 8 7.30 1.66 17.82
N GLU A 9 8.56 1.96 17.50
CA GLU A 9 9.09 3.33 17.47
C GLU A 9 8.47 4.15 16.34
N PHE A 10 8.29 3.55 15.16
CA PHE A 10 7.76 4.24 14.00
C PHE A 10 6.26 3.95 13.76
N GLY A 11 5.71 2.89 14.35
CA GLY A 11 4.36 2.43 14.08
C GLY A 11 4.16 1.97 12.63
N ILE A 12 5.22 1.48 12.00
CA ILE A 12 5.30 1.08 10.59
C ILE A 12 5.76 -0.37 10.49
N ILE A 13 5.21 -1.11 9.54
CA ILE A 13 5.68 -2.46 9.21
C ILE A 13 6.95 -2.34 8.37
N GLN A 14 8.02 -2.98 8.83
CA GLN A 14 9.28 -3.13 8.11
C GLN A 14 9.33 -4.48 7.41
N GLU A 15 10.07 -4.56 6.30
CA GLU A 15 10.17 -5.78 5.48
C GLU A 15 10.94 -6.90 6.17
N ARG A 16 11.78 -6.56 7.14
CA ARG A 16 12.70 -7.52 7.79
C ARG A 16 12.83 -7.27 9.28
N THR A 17 12.97 -8.37 10.02
CA THR A 17 13.42 -8.43 11.39
C THR A 17 14.63 -9.36 11.48
N LYS A 18 15.41 -9.27 12.55
CA LYS A 18 16.40 -10.29 12.90
C LYS A 18 15.72 -11.57 13.37
N ALA A 19 16.48 -12.64 13.51
CA ALA A 19 15.96 -13.93 13.97
C ALA A 19 15.34 -13.88 15.38
N ASP A 20 15.78 -12.94 16.21
CA ASP A 20 15.25 -12.69 17.56
C ASP A 20 14.01 -11.76 17.56
N GLY A 21 13.54 -11.32 16.37
CA GLY A 21 12.41 -10.40 16.21
C GLY A 21 12.77 -8.93 16.37
N SER A 22 14.02 -8.58 16.68
CA SER A 22 14.45 -7.17 16.77
C SER A 22 14.65 -6.53 15.40
N PHE A 23 14.62 -5.19 15.35
CA PHE A 23 14.82 -4.42 14.12
C PHE A 23 16.28 -3.98 13.99
N ASP A 24 16.85 -4.15 12.78
CA ASP A 24 18.20 -3.67 12.48
C ASP A 24 18.15 -2.29 11.81
N LEU A 25 18.25 -1.25 12.60
CA LEU A 25 18.27 0.12 12.09
C LEU A 25 19.64 0.56 11.55
N ASN A 26 20.68 -0.29 11.66
CA ASN A 26 22.00 0.02 11.16
C ASN A 26 22.20 -0.34 9.69
N SER A 27 21.48 -1.34 9.18
CA SER A 27 21.54 -1.73 7.78
C SER A 27 20.42 -1.09 6.94
N PRO A 28 20.65 -0.77 5.66
CA PRO A 28 19.62 -0.31 4.75
C PRO A 28 18.46 -1.32 4.62
N GLU A 29 18.77 -2.60 4.55
CA GLU A 29 17.79 -3.68 4.42
C GLU A 29 16.89 -3.79 5.65
N GLY A 30 17.46 -3.56 6.85
CA GLY A 30 16.69 -3.59 8.10
C GLY A 30 15.82 -2.36 8.29
N ARG A 31 16.13 -1.23 7.64
CA ARG A 31 15.30 -0.01 7.65
C ARG A 31 14.25 0.05 6.54
N LEU A 32 14.24 -0.95 5.68
CA LEU A 32 13.34 -0.98 4.52
C LEU A 32 11.89 -1.14 4.95
N ALA A 33 11.05 -0.25 4.49
CA ALA A 33 9.60 -0.35 4.54
C ALA A 33 9.01 -0.34 3.13
N ASN A 34 8.04 -1.21 2.90
CA ASN A 34 7.25 -1.27 1.68
C ASN A 34 5.79 -1.01 2.03
N PRO A 35 5.30 0.23 1.83
CA PRO A 35 3.92 0.56 2.14
C PRO A 35 2.90 -0.33 1.42
N GLY A 36 3.20 -0.77 0.19
CA GLY A 36 2.33 -1.67 -0.57
C GLY A 36 2.14 -3.03 0.12
N HIS A 37 3.21 -3.71 0.54
CA HIS A 37 3.12 -4.97 1.27
C HIS A 37 2.41 -4.82 2.62
N ALA A 38 2.72 -3.74 3.34
CA ALA A 38 2.06 -3.46 4.60
C ALA A 38 0.55 -3.28 4.43
N LEU A 39 0.12 -2.51 3.43
CA LEU A 39 -1.30 -2.27 3.14
C LEU A 39 -2.01 -3.52 2.61
N GLU A 40 -1.33 -4.32 1.77
CA GLU A 40 -1.83 -5.63 1.35
C GLU A 40 -2.08 -6.53 2.56
N SER A 41 -1.12 -6.61 3.48
CA SER A 41 -1.27 -7.39 4.71
C SER A 41 -2.42 -6.89 5.59
N MET A 42 -2.65 -5.57 5.65
CA MET A 42 -3.72 -4.99 6.46
C MET A 42 -5.10 -5.33 5.90
N TRP A 43 -5.34 -5.25 4.60
CA TRP A 43 -6.65 -5.65 4.10
C TRP A 43 -6.85 -7.18 4.13
N PHE A 44 -5.81 -8.01 4.01
CA PHE A 44 -5.93 -9.45 4.33
C PHE A 44 -6.34 -9.68 5.79
N MET A 45 -5.79 -8.89 6.72
CA MET A 45 -6.22 -8.95 8.13
C MET A 45 -7.67 -8.53 8.31
N MET A 46 -8.15 -7.51 7.59
CA MET A 46 -9.56 -7.09 7.62
C MET A 46 -10.49 -8.19 7.10
N GLU A 47 -10.15 -8.86 6.00
CA GLU A 47 -10.90 -10.02 5.50
C GLU A 47 -10.90 -11.18 6.52
N TYR A 48 -9.75 -11.44 7.16
CA TYR A 48 -9.68 -12.44 8.24
C TYR A 48 -10.57 -12.06 9.44
N ILE A 49 -10.54 -10.80 9.87
CA ILE A 49 -11.38 -10.31 10.96
C ILE A 49 -12.87 -10.47 10.61
N ARG A 50 -13.25 -10.13 9.38
CA ARG A 50 -14.62 -10.27 8.87
C ARG A 50 -15.08 -11.74 8.91
N SER A 51 -14.27 -12.64 8.39
CA SER A 51 -14.62 -14.07 8.29
C SER A 51 -14.58 -14.81 9.62
N SER A 52 -13.67 -14.46 10.52
CA SER A 52 -13.46 -15.13 11.80
C SER A 52 -14.19 -14.50 12.98
N GLY A 53 -14.69 -13.27 12.83
CA GLY A 53 -15.30 -12.50 13.91
C GLY A 53 -14.32 -11.99 14.99
N LYS A 54 -13.00 -12.10 14.79
CA LYS A 54 -11.97 -11.70 15.76
C LYS A 54 -11.77 -10.18 15.84
N LYS A 55 -12.81 -9.46 16.26
CA LYS A 55 -12.84 -7.99 16.35
C LYS A 55 -11.71 -7.39 17.21
N ILE A 56 -11.14 -8.14 18.15
CA ILE A 56 -10.03 -7.68 19.01
C ILE A 56 -8.78 -7.22 18.20
N LEU A 57 -8.65 -7.67 16.94
CA LEU A 57 -7.54 -7.29 16.06
C LEU A 57 -7.82 -6.01 15.27
N LEU A 58 -9.07 -5.52 15.26
CA LEU A 58 -9.52 -4.46 14.35
C LEU A 58 -8.80 -3.14 14.61
N ASP A 59 -8.80 -2.66 15.84
CA ASP A 59 -8.20 -1.35 16.18
C ASP A 59 -6.73 -1.27 15.81
N ARG A 60 -5.98 -2.36 16.07
CA ARG A 60 -4.57 -2.43 15.71
C ARG A 60 -4.39 -2.45 14.18
N THR A 61 -5.23 -3.17 13.47
CA THR A 61 -5.21 -3.24 12.00
C THR A 61 -5.51 -1.87 11.39
N LEU A 62 -6.56 -1.19 11.86
CA LEU A 62 -6.92 0.15 11.40
C LEU A 62 -5.83 1.18 11.70
N LYS A 63 -5.23 1.13 12.89
CA LYS A 63 -4.13 2.02 13.27
C LYS A 63 -2.92 1.84 12.37
N LEU A 64 -2.53 0.60 12.07
CA LEU A 64 -1.41 0.33 11.15
C LEU A 64 -1.75 0.73 9.72
N THR A 65 -2.98 0.56 9.28
CA THR A 65 -3.43 0.98 7.96
C THR A 65 -3.29 2.50 7.80
N VAL A 66 -3.83 3.31 8.72
CA VAL A 66 -3.74 4.78 8.60
C VAL A 66 -2.29 5.27 8.72
N ASN A 67 -1.50 4.71 9.63
CA ASN A 67 -0.09 5.05 9.75
C ASN A 67 0.67 4.77 8.45
N THR A 68 0.44 3.60 7.84
CA THR A 68 1.09 3.21 6.60
C THR A 68 0.63 4.06 5.41
N LEU A 69 -0.66 4.40 5.33
CA LEU A 69 -1.18 5.33 4.32
C LEU A 69 -0.52 6.70 4.42
N ARG A 70 -0.46 7.27 5.62
CA ARG A 70 0.19 8.57 5.87
C ARG A 70 1.69 8.53 5.57
N TYR A 71 2.37 7.45 5.95
CA TYR A 71 3.80 7.26 5.72
C TYR A 71 4.12 7.04 4.24
N GLY A 72 3.32 6.22 3.55
CA GLY A 72 3.54 5.88 2.13
C GLY A 72 3.14 6.97 1.16
N TRP A 73 2.20 7.86 1.55
CA TRP A 73 1.67 8.91 0.69
C TRP A 73 2.71 10.00 0.39
N ASP A 74 2.91 10.28 -0.89
CA ASP A 74 3.68 11.45 -1.32
C ASP A 74 2.82 12.72 -1.22
N LYS A 75 3.21 13.63 -0.34
CA LYS A 75 2.45 14.85 -0.05
C LYS A 75 2.55 15.89 -1.17
N GLU A 76 3.57 15.83 -2.01
CA GLU A 76 3.82 16.81 -3.07
C GLU A 76 3.13 16.42 -4.38
N GLN A 77 3.32 15.18 -4.82
CA GLN A 77 2.84 14.70 -6.11
C GLN A 77 1.70 13.69 -6.03
N GLY A 78 1.37 13.23 -4.82
CA GLY A 78 0.40 12.16 -4.60
C GLY A 78 0.93 10.76 -4.95
N GLY A 79 0.13 9.75 -4.64
CA GLY A 79 0.45 8.34 -4.83
C GLY A 79 1.28 7.74 -3.69
N ILE A 80 1.27 6.42 -3.62
CA ILE A 80 2.04 5.64 -2.64
C ILE A 80 3.43 5.38 -3.19
N ILE A 81 4.46 5.77 -2.44
CA ILE A 81 5.87 5.51 -2.77
C ILE A 81 6.15 4.02 -2.54
N SER A 82 6.86 3.38 -3.49
CA SER A 82 7.07 1.93 -3.48
C SER A 82 7.93 1.44 -2.32
N PHE A 83 9.02 2.15 -2.02
CA PHE A 83 9.94 1.80 -0.93
C PHE A 83 10.40 3.04 -0.18
N ARG A 84 10.52 2.93 1.14
CA ARG A 84 11.01 4.01 2.00
C ARG A 84 11.94 3.47 3.08
N ASP A 85 12.89 4.27 3.48
CA ASP A 85 13.73 4.04 4.66
C ASP A 85 13.03 4.67 5.87
N VAL A 86 12.89 3.93 6.99
CA VAL A 86 12.18 4.43 8.18
C VAL A 86 12.87 5.61 8.85
N LEU A 87 14.18 5.79 8.60
CA LEU A 87 14.97 6.96 9.05
C LEU A 87 15.11 8.03 7.95
N GLY A 88 14.47 7.86 6.79
CA GLY A 88 14.57 8.80 5.68
C GLY A 88 15.91 8.80 4.95
N LYS A 89 16.75 7.79 5.14
CA LYS A 89 18.04 7.65 4.45
C LYS A 89 17.85 7.10 3.03
N PRO A 90 18.79 7.34 2.11
CA PRO A 90 18.78 6.68 0.79
C PRO A 90 18.78 5.16 0.92
N LEU A 91 18.01 4.51 0.07
CA LEU A 91 17.96 3.05 -0.04
C LEU A 91 18.75 2.58 -1.26
N PRO A 92 19.34 1.37 -1.24
CA PRO A 92 19.95 0.76 -2.41
C PRO A 92 18.92 0.22 -3.42
N GLU A 93 17.62 0.42 -3.15
CA GLU A 93 16.52 0.02 -4.02
C GLU A 93 16.34 0.97 -5.20
N ASP A 94 16.42 0.47 -6.42
CA ASP A 94 16.25 1.25 -7.65
C ASP A 94 14.89 1.95 -7.73
N ARG A 95 13.87 1.39 -7.03
CA ARG A 95 12.48 1.86 -7.08
C ARG A 95 12.08 2.75 -5.91
N GLN A 96 13.00 3.17 -5.06
CA GLN A 96 12.69 4.04 -3.93
C GLN A 96 12.02 5.35 -4.35
N MET A 97 12.38 5.86 -5.54
CA MET A 97 11.84 7.10 -6.11
C MET A 97 10.77 6.83 -7.18
N GLN A 98 10.09 5.69 -7.11
CA GLN A 98 9.05 5.32 -8.05
C GLN A 98 7.73 5.02 -7.34
N LYS A 99 6.64 5.19 -8.07
CA LYS A 99 5.29 4.81 -7.68
C LYS A 99 4.80 3.74 -8.64
N THR A 100 4.91 2.48 -8.20
CA THR A 100 4.47 1.33 -9.00
C THR A 100 2.96 1.12 -8.87
N TRP A 101 2.37 0.43 -9.83
CA TRP A 101 0.91 0.22 -9.94
C TRP A 101 0.33 -0.54 -8.74
N TRP A 102 1.01 -1.62 -8.31
CA TRP A 102 0.46 -2.53 -7.32
C TRP A 102 0.34 -1.94 -5.91
N PRO A 103 1.28 -1.11 -5.38
CA PRO A 103 1.05 -0.44 -4.11
C PRO A 103 -0.16 0.50 -4.11
N GLN A 104 -0.46 1.13 -5.27
CA GLN A 104 -1.67 1.94 -5.39
C GLN A 104 -2.93 1.06 -5.29
N ASN A 105 -2.93 -0.08 -5.98
CA ASN A 105 -4.03 -1.03 -5.94
C ASN A 105 -4.28 -1.56 -4.53
N GLU A 106 -3.23 -2.03 -3.84
CA GLU A 106 -3.34 -2.57 -2.50
C GLU A 106 -3.74 -1.50 -1.47
N ALA A 107 -3.19 -0.30 -1.61
CA ALA A 107 -3.56 0.83 -0.77
C ALA A 107 -5.01 1.26 -0.93
N ALA A 108 -5.53 1.26 -2.16
CA ALA A 108 -6.93 1.56 -2.42
C ALA A 108 -7.86 0.52 -1.77
N ILE A 109 -7.55 -0.79 -1.92
CA ILE A 109 -8.32 -1.86 -1.26
C ILE A 109 -8.27 -1.68 0.25
N ALA A 110 -7.08 -1.46 0.83
CA ALA A 110 -6.90 -1.30 2.27
C ALA A 110 -7.67 -0.10 2.81
N ALA A 111 -7.59 1.04 2.14
CA ALA A 111 -8.29 2.25 2.55
C ALA A 111 -9.82 2.07 2.49
N LEU A 112 -10.36 1.52 1.40
CA LEU A 112 -11.79 1.31 1.26
C LEU A 112 -12.31 0.24 2.24
N SER A 113 -11.56 -0.85 2.48
CA SER A 113 -11.89 -1.86 3.48
C SER A 113 -11.90 -1.29 4.90
N ALA A 114 -10.93 -0.42 5.22
CA ALA A 114 -10.85 0.23 6.52
C ALA A 114 -12.02 1.21 6.73
N TYR A 115 -12.42 1.95 5.71
CA TYR A 115 -13.62 2.78 5.74
C TYR A 115 -14.87 1.95 6.02
N GLU A 116 -15.08 0.87 5.27
CA GLU A 116 -16.23 -0.05 5.46
C GLU A 116 -16.33 -0.59 6.89
N MET A 117 -15.18 -0.87 7.54
CA MET A 117 -15.15 -1.44 8.88
C MET A 117 -15.19 -0.43 10.03
N SER A 118 -14.96 0.86 9.76
CA SER A 118 -14.81 1.88 10.80
C SER A 118 -15.63 3.15 10.60
N GLU A 119 -16.16 3.36 9.39
CA GLU A 119 -16.85 4.59 8.97
C GLU A 119 -16.00 5.86 9.15
N ASN A 120 -14.66 5.72 9.29
CA ASN A 120 -13.76 6.85 9.45
C ASN A 120 -13.44 7.47 8.10
N GLU A 121 -13.90 8.70 7.89
CA GLU A 121 -13.79 9.47 6.65
C GLU A 121 -12.33 9.65 6.15
N GLU A 122 -11.33 9.60 7.02
CA GLU A 122 -9.93 9.70 6.62
C GLU A 122 -9.55 8.57 5.64
N PHE A 123 -10.06 7.36 5.86
CA PHE A 123 -9.81 6.23 4.96
C PHE A 123 -10.48 6.45 3.59
N LEU A 124 -11.70 6.99 3.57
CA LEU A 124 -12.40 7.30 2.32
C LEU A 124 -11.68 8.41 1.54
N GLU A 125 -11.14 9.40 2.23
CA GLU A 125 -10.29 10.42 1.61
C GLU A 125 -9.03 9.83 0.98
N PHE A 126 -8.34 8.93 1.70
CA PHE A 126 -7.18 8.23 1.14
C PHE A 126 -7.56 7.39 -0.07
N PHE A 127 -8.65 6.63 -0.01
CA PHE A 127 -9.14 5.87 -1.16
C PHE A 127 -9.33 6.76 -2.37
N ARG A 128 -10.09 7.87 -2.24
CA ARG A 128 -10.34 8.81 -3.34
C ARG A 128 -9.06 9.39 -3.94
N LYS A 129 -8.11 9.76 -3.10
CA LYS A 129 -6.82 10.33 -3.53
C LYS A 129 -5.96 9.29 -4.27
N ILE A 130 -5.89 8.08 -3.76
CA ILE A 130 -5.11 6.98 -4.35
C ILE A 130 -5.74 6.55 -5.68
N ASP A 131 -7.04 6.36 -5.71
CA ASP A 131 -7.80 6.02 -6.91
C ASP A 131 -7.60 7.07 -8.01
N ALA A 132 -7.82 8.34 -7.69
CA ALA A 132 -7.62 9.44 -8.62
C ALA A 132 -6.17 9.50 -9.15
N PHE A 133 -5.17 9.28 -8.30
CA PHE A 133 -3.76 9.22 -8.71
C PHE A 133 -3.53 8.07 -9.69
N ALA A 134 -4.00 6.87 -9.36
CA ALA A 134 -3.78 5.68 -10.16
C ALA A 134 -4.43 5.79 -11.55
N TRP A 135 -5.66 6.24 -11.61
CA TRP A 135 -6.38 6.47 -12.87
C TRP A 135 -5.76 7.57 -13.72
N LYS A 136 -5.22 8.64 -13.11
CA LYS A 136 -4.59 9.74 -13.82
C LYS A 136 -3.23 9.38 -14.42
N TYR A 137 -2.38 8.68 -13.66
CA TYR A 137 -0.98 8.52 -14.00
C TYR A 137 -0.60 7.13 -14.53
N LEU A 138 -1.32 6.09 -14.13
CA LEU A 138 -1.00 4.71 -14.49
C LEU A 138 -1.87 4.18 -15.62
N ARG A 139 -3.12 4.63 -15.75
CA ARG A 139 -3.99 4.21 -16.84
C ARG A 139 -3.43 4.62 -18.19
N ASP A 140 -3.45 3.70 -19.16
CA ASP A 140 -3.32 4.05 -20.56
C ASP A 140 -4.71 4.36 -21.14
N THR A 141 -4.83 5.52 -21.78
CA THR A 141 -6.09 5.99 -22.37
C THR A 141 -6.31 5.51 -23.80
N GLU A 142 -5.25 5.02 -24.44
CA GLU A 142 -5.30 4.56 -25.84
C GLU A 142 -5.48 3.04 -25.92
N TYR A 143 -4.66 2.31 -25.14
CA TYR A 143 -4.69 0.85 -25.10
C TYR A 143 -4.99 0.35 -23.70
N PRO A 144 -5.95 -0.56 -23.47
CA PRO A 144 -6.26 -1.08 -22.15
C PRO A 144 -5.05 -1.58 -21.38
N GLU A 145 -5.15 -1.63 -20.06
CA GLU A 145 -4.12 -1.95 -19.08
C GLU A 145 -3.39 -0.70 -18.58
N TRP A 146 -2.80 -0.82 -17.42
CA TRP A 146 -2.06 0.25 -16.76
C TRP A 146 -0.55 0.14 -17.00
N PHE A 147 0.14 1.27 -17.04
CA PHE A 147 1.60 1.29 -16.98
C PHE A 147 2.09 0.77 -15.64
N SER A 148 3.29 0.19 -15.59
CA SER A 148 3.80 -0.44 -14.39
C SER A 148 4.33 0.54 -13.35
N CYS A 149 4.81 1.72 -13.74
CA CYS A 149 5.29 2.72 -12.78
C CYS A 149 5.43 4.11 -13.39
N VAL A 150 5.42 5.08 -12.49
CA VAL A 150 5.82 6.47 -12.75
C VAL A 150 6.93 6.87 -11.77
N ALA A 151 7.75 7.83 -12.16
CA ALA A 151 8.74 8.46 -11.29
C ALA A 151 8.05 9.30 -10.21
N ILE A 152 8.83 9.79 -9.24
CA ILE A 152 8.31 10.60 -8.14
C ILE A 152 7.56 11.84 -8.64
N ASP A 153 8.01 12.44 -9.74
CA ASP A 153 7.40 13.62 -10.37
C ASP A 153 6.18 13.28 -11.25
N GLY A 154 5.73 12.04 -11.27
CA GLY A 154 4.58 11.56 -12.05
C GLY A 154 4.88 11.25 -13.52
N LYS A 155 6.11 11.46 -14.00
CA LYS A 155 6.47 11.10 -15.37
C LYS A 155 6.59 9.58 -15.55
N ARG A 156 6.21 9.09 -16.71
CA ARG A 156 6.39 7.68 -17.05
C ARG A 156 7.87 7.32 -17.09
N VAL A 157 8.23 6.26 -16.38
CA VAL A 157 9.59 5.72 -16.40
C VAL A 157 9.82 4.93 -17.70
N HIS A 158 8.79 4.20 -18.14
CA HIS A 158 8.78 3.44 -19.39
C HIS A 158 7.34 3.13 -19.82
N THR A 159 7.18 2.61 -21.04
CA THR A 159 5.86 2.30 -21.62
C THR A 159 5.43 0.84 -21.46
N TYR A 160 6.20 0.03 -20.71
CA TYR A 160 5.87 -1.38 -20.50
C TYR A 160 4.64 -1.53 -19.62
N LYS A 161 3.71 -2.37 -20.03
CA LYS A 161 2.50 -2.75 -19.28
C LYS A 161 2.59 -4.14 -18.68
N GLY A 162 3.44 -5.00 -19.22
CA GLY A 162 3.78 -6.31 -18.69
C GLY A 162 5.26 -6.42 -18.39
N SER A 163 5.61 -7.24 -17.40
CA SER A 163 7.00 -7.51 -17.05
C SER A 163 7.09 -8.81 -16.26
N ARG A 164 8.31 -9.22 -15.90
CA ARG A 164 8.53 -10.34 -14.98
C ARG A 164 7.70 -10.21 -13.66
N TRP A 165 7.43 -8.98 -13.24
CA TRP A 165 6.76 -8.69 -11.96
C TRP A 165 5.30 -8.26 -12.14
N LYS A 166 4.91 -7.77 -13.32
CA LYS A 166 3.57 -7.28 -13.60
C LYS A 166 2.83 -8.26 -14.50
N GLY A 167 1.99 -9.07 -13.90
CA GLY A 167 1.01 -9.93 -14.55
C GLY A 167 -0.42 -9.49 -14.25
N LEU A 168 -1.37 -10.28 -14.68
CA LEU A 168 -2.80 -10.09 -14.47
C LEU A 168 -3.19 -10.52 -13.03
N PHE A 169 -2.82 -9.74 -12.04
CA PHE A 169 -3.07 -10.06 -10.64
C PHE A 169 -3.60 -8.85 -9.83
N HIS A 170 -2.76 -7.88 -9.49
CA HIS A 170 -3.14 -6.77 -8.60
C HIS A 170 -4.26 -5.89 -9.15
N LEU A 171 -4.21 -5.52 -10.44
CA LEU A 171 -5.20 -4.64 -11.05
C LEU A 171 -6.60 -5.26 -11.08
N PRO A 172 -6.81 -6.49 -11.58
CA PRO A 172 -8.12 -7.13 -11.51
C PRO A 172 -8.62 -7.32 -10.08
N ARG A 173 -7.74 -7.68 -9.14
CA ARG A 173 -8.08 -7.83 -7.73
C ARG A 173 -8.58 -6.52 -7.13
N TYR A 174 -7.87 -5.42 -7.40
CA TYR A 174 -8.30 -4.09 -6.96
C TYR A 174 -9.69 -3.74 -7.48
N LEU A 175 -9.93 -3.88 -8.79
CA LEU A 175 -11.22 -3.55 -9.40
C LEU A 175 -12.36 -4.39 -8.80
N LEU A 176 -12.15 -5.70 -8.67
CA LEU A 176 -13.14 -6.61 -8.09
C LEU A 176 -13.40 -6.30 -6.62
N LYS A 177 -12.34 -6.18 -5.80
CA LYS A 177 -12.49 -5.94 -4.36
C LYS A 177 -13.13 -4.60 -4.06
N CYS A 178 -12.72 -3.54 -4.74
CA CYS A 178 -13.37 -2.23 -4.56
C CYS A 178 -14.83 -2.25 -4.99
N ALA A 179 -15.17 -2.91 -6.10
CA ALA A 179 -16.56 -3.06 -6.52
C ALA A 179 -17.41 -3.88 -5.52
N GLU A 180 -16.84 -4.96 -4.93
CA GLU A 180 -17.51 -5.74 -3.89
C GLU A 180 -17.77 -4.90 -2.63
N ILE A 181 -16.79 -4.11 -2.21
CA ILE A 181 -16.93 -3.24 -1.02
C ILE A 181 -17.97 -2.14 -1.28
N CYS A 182 -17.90 -1.47 -2.44
CA CYS A 182 -18.88 -0.45 -2.78
C CYS A 182 -20.32 -0.96 -2.74
N ARG A 183 -20.58 -2.17 -3.27
CA ARG A 183 -21.93 -2.79 -3.19
C ARG A 183 -22.39 -3.08 -1.76
N ARG A 184 -21.47 -3.27 -0.82
CA ARG A 184 -21.83 -3.49 0.59
C ARG A 184 -22.07 -2.18 1.35
N LEU A 185 -21.57 -1.06 0.80
CA LEU A 185 -21.77 0.28 1.36
C LEU A 185 -23.07 0.95 0.84
N GLU A 186 -23.67 0.44 -0.24
CA GLU A 186 -25.00 0.83 -0.75
C GLU A 186 -26.13 0.29 0.13
#